data_71b1431689360d604a973f630f69ff8d
#
_entry.id   71b1431689360d604a973f630f69ff8d
#
_cell.length_a   1.000
_cell.length_b   1.000
_cell.length_c   1.000
_cell.angle_alpha   90.00
_cell.angle_beta   90.00
_cell.angle_gamma   90.00
#
_symmetry.space_group_name_H-M   'P 1'
#
loop_
_entity.id
_entity.type
_entity.pdbx_description
1 polymer ?
#
loop_
_entity_poly.entity_id
_entity_poly.type
_entity_poly.pdbx_seq_one_letter_code
_entity_poly.pdbx_strand_id
1 'polypeptide(L)'
;MLLNNGELDGVRVLSETATQLIITDQLPAGVKYADNKGYGLAGSVDPETGVYGWAGAASTKFWLDPKNEMAIIFCTQLMPGDYTYADEFYKIARSALN
;
A
#
# COMPACT_ATOMS: atom_id res chain seq x y z
N MET A 1 -11.33 3.79 -2.72
CA MET A 1 -12.16 3.08 -1.73
C MET A 1 -11.39 2.88 -0.42
N LEU A 2 -10.25 2.21 -0.37
CA LEU A 2 -9.50 1.97 0.89
C LEU A 2 -9.07 3.26 1.61
N LEU A 3 -8.54 4.25 0.89
CA LEU A 3 -8.19 5.56 1.48
C LEU A 3 -9.40 6.35 2.01
N ASN A 4 -10.60 6.01 1.57
CA ASN A 4 -11.83 6.65 1.97
C ASN A 4 -12.65 5.78 2.94
N ASN A 5 -11.96 5.04 3.80
CA ASN A 5 -12.55 4.21 4.86
C ASN A 5 -13.66 3.27 4.38
N GLY A 6 -13.53 2.73 3.17
CA GLY A 6 -14.46 1.75 2.61
C GLY A 6 -15.55 2.32 1.72
N GLU A 7 -15.56 3.62 1.45
CA GLU A 7 -16.51 4.26 0.53
C GLU A 7 -15.90 4.55 -0.83
N LEU A 8 -16.71 4.44 -1.87
CA LEU A 8 -16.40 4.84 -3.24
C LEU A 8 -17.63 5.50 -3.86
N ASP A 9 -17.48 6.74 -4.33
CA ASP A 9 -18.53 7.52 -4.97
C ASP A 9 -19.84 7.59 -4.16
N GLY A 10 -19.71 7.75 -2.85
CA GLY A 10 -20.85 7.82 -1.92
C GLY A 10 -21.47 6.46 -1.55
N VAL A 11 -20.92 5.35 -2.08
CA VAL A 11 -21.39 3.99 -1.78
C VAL A 11 -20.43 3.31 -0.80
N ARG A 12 -20.96 2.78 0.30
CA ARG A 12 -20.17 1.97 1.23
C ARG A 12 -19.98 0.57 0.70
N VAL A 13 -18.72 0.26 0.35
CA VAL A 13 -18.31 -1.07 -0.15
C VAL A 13 -17.86 -1.97 1.00
N LEU A 14 -17.14 -1.41 1.97
CA LEU A 14 -16.67 -2.09 3.18
C LEU A 14 -16.97 -1.22 4.41
N SER A 15 -17.14 -1.87 5.56
CA SER A 15 -17.18 -1.12 6.83
C SER A 15 -15.82 -0.45 7.11
N GLU A 16 -15.82 0.62 7.91
CA GLU A 16 -14.58 1.25 8.35
C GLU A 16 -13.67 0.26 9.06
N THR A 17 -14.22 -0.57 9.94
CA THR A 17 -13.47 -1.61 10.67
C THR A 17 -12.80 -2.60 9.70
N ALA A 18 -13.54 -3.11 8.71
CA ALA A 18 -12.97 -4.02 7.71
C ALA A 18 -11.86 -3.35 6.89
N THR A 19 -12.05 -2.10 6.53
CA THR A 19 -11.03 -1.32 5.80
C THR A 19 -9.76 -1.18 6.62
N GLN A 20 -9.87 -0.85 7.91
CA GLN A 20 -8.72 -0.72 8.80
C GLN A 20 -7.99 -2.06 8.99
N LEU A 21 -8.71 -3.18 9.09
CA LEU A 21 -8.10 -4.52 9.15
C LEU A 21 -7.26 -4.83 7.90
N ILE A 22 -7.69 -4.38 6.73
CA ILE A 22 -6.96 -4.62 5.47
C ILE A 22 -5.63 -3.88 5.45
N ILE A 23 -5.62 -2.59 5.81
CA ILE A 23 -4.47 -1.69 5.59
C ILE A 23 -3.56 -1.53 6.81
N THR A 24 -3.85 -2.16 7.93
CA THR A 24 -3.02 -2.11 9.15
C THR A 24 -2.34 -3.44 9.43
N ASP A 25 -1.23 -3.39 10.15
CA ASP A 25 -0.45 -4.58 10.51
C ASP A 25 -1.28 -5.54 11.38
N GLN A 26 -1.45 -6.77 10.93
CA GLN A 26 -2.18 -7.83 11.60
C GLN A 26 -1.25 -8.93 12.15
N LEU A 27 0.06 -8.78 11.99
CA LEU A 27 1.01 -9.77 12.50
C LEU A 27 1.06 -9.74 14.03
N PRO A 28 1.29 -10.89 14.68
CA PRO A 28 1.51 -10.93 16.12
C PRO A 28 2.71 -10.07 16.54
N ALA A 29 2.71 -9.62 17.77
CA ALA A 29 3.81 -8.83 18.34
C ALA A 29 5.17 -9.53 18.14
N GLY A 30 6.15 -8.81 17.60
CA GLY A 30 7.49 -9.32 17.34
C GLY A 30 7.65 -10.10 16.03
N VAL A 31 6.56 -10.43 15.34
CA VAL A 31 6.60 -11.05 14.02
C VAL A 31 6.68 -9.97 12.94
N LYS A 32 7.57 -10.15 11.97
CA LYS A 32 7.74 -9.24 10.85
C LYS A 32 7.67 -10.00 9.51
N TYR A 33 7.10 -9.34 8.52
CA TYR A 33 7.22 -9.71 7.13
C TYR A 33 8.58 -9.24 6.57
N ALA A 34 8.92 -9.57 5.33
CA ALA A 34 10.19 -9.22 4.69
C ALA A 34 10.54 -7.72 4.88
N ASP A 35 11.84 -7.42 5.00
CA ASP A 35 12.37 -6.06 5.19
C ASP A 35 11.80 -5.34 6.42
N ASN A 36 11.57 -6.08 7.49
CA ASN A 36 11.08 -5.57 8.77
C ASN A 36 9.69 -4.92 8.71
N LYS A 37 8.88 -5.22 7.68
CA LYS A 37 7.53 -4.69 7.51
C LYS A 37 6.49 -5.47 8.31
N GLY A 38 5.37 -4.82 8.56
CA GLY A 38 4.12 -5.47 8.95
C GLY A 38 3.40 -6.06 7.73
N TYR A 39 2.31 -6.75 7.97
CA TYR A 39 1.45 -7.31 6.93
C TYR A 39 -0.02 -7.15 7.32
N GLY A 40 -0.79 -6.50 6.46
CA GLY A 40 -2.23 -6.37 6.62
C GLY A 40 -2.97 -7.59 6.05
N LEU A 41 -4.11 -7.37 5.45
CA LEU A 41 -4.77 -8.42 4.66
C LEU A 41 -4.43 -8.19 3.19
N ALA A 42 -3.63 -9.11 2.62
CA ALA A 42 -3.17 -9.12 1.23
C ALA A 42 -2.17 -7.99 0.83
N GLY A 43 -1.45 -7.42 1.79
CA GLY A 43 -0.41 -6.43 1.47
C GLY A 43 0.49 -6.12 2.65
N SER A 44 1.68 -5.61 2.37
CA SER A 44 2.64 -5.20 3.39
C SER A 44 2.32 -3.81 3.93
N VAL A 45 2.70 -3.57 5.18
CA VAL A 45 2.53 -2.28 5.86
C VAL A 45 3.89 -1.80 6.34
N ASP A 46 4.25 -0.58 5.99
CA ASP A 46 5.45 0.06 6.51
C ASP A 46 5.21 0.49 7.96
N PRO A 47 6.03 0.02 8.93
CA PRO A 47 5.77 0.28 10.34
C PRO A 47 6.01 1.74 10.76
N GLU A 48 6.81 2.49 10.00
CA GLU A 48 7.14 3.87 10.33
C GLU A 48 6.13 4.85 9.73
N THR A 49 5.67 4.60 8.52
CA THR A 49 4.83 5.52 7.77
C THR A 49 3.35 5.10 7.74
N GLY A 50 3.04 3.83 7.97
CA GLY A 50 1.71 3.27 7.79
C GLY A 50 1.32 3.04 6.32
N VAL A 51 2.25 3.22 5.39
CA VAL A 51 1.99 2.99 3.96
C VAL A 51 1.73 1.52 3.72
N TYR A 52 0.59 1.23 3.10
CA TYR A 52 0.15 -0.11 2.71
C TYR A 52 0.36 -0.30 1.22
N GLY A 53 0.81 -1.47 0.79
CA GLY A 53 0.99 -1.73 -0.64
C GLY A 53 1.39 -3.16 -0.96
N TRP A 54 1.43 -3.46 -2.25
CA TRP A 54 1.85 -4.75 -2.78
C TRP A 54 2.49 -4.61 -4.16
N ALA A 55 3.14 -5.66 -4.61
CA ALA A 55 3.80 -5.74 -5.91
C ALA A 55 3.28 -6.92 -6.72
N GLY A 56 3.19 -6.77 -8.03
CA GLY A 56 2.78 -7.81 -8.98
C GLY A 56 3.93 -8.31 -9.84
N ALA A 57 3.80 -9.50 -10.41
CA ALA A 57 4.85 -10.18 -11.17
C ALA A 57 5.30 -9.41 -12.43
N ALA A 58 4.43 -8.60 -13.03
CA ALA A 58 4.75 -7.77 -14.20
C ALA A 58 5.36 -6.41 -13.82
N SER A 59 6.06 -6.33 -12.69
CA SER A 59 6.71 -5.12 -12.17
C SER A 59 5.71 -4.01 -11.83
N THR A 60 4.48 -4.39 -11.51
CA THR A 60 3.45 -3.47 -11.04
C THR A 60 3.58 -3.25 -9.55
N LYS A 61 3.29 -2.06 -9.08
CA LYS A 61 3.22 -1.74 -7.65
C LYS A 61 2.11 -0.74 -7.36
N PHE A 62 1.56 -0.83 -6.16
CA PHE A 62 0.75 0.25 -5.61
C PHE A 62 1.14 0.53 -4.16
N TRP A 63 0.91 1.76 -3.75
CA TRP A 63 1.07 2.22 -2.38
C TRP A 63 -0.13 3.08 -1.99
N LEU A 64 -0.65 2.85 -0.82
CA LEU A 64 -1.67 3.68 -0.20
C LEU A 64 -1.05 4.33 1.03
N ASP A 65 -1.07 5.64 1.08
CA ASP A 65 -0.61 6.44 2.21
C ASP A 65 -1.82 7.09 2.87
N PRO A 66 -2.40 6.44 3.90
CA PRO A 66 -3.59 6.99 4.56
C PRO A 66 -3.35 8.31 5.25
N LYS A 67 -2.13 8.52 5.76
CA LYS A 67 -1.76 9.75 6.47
C LYS A 67 -1.75 10.99 5.57
N ASN A 68 -1.33 10.80 4.32
CA ASN A 68 -1.26 11.87 3.33
C ASN A 68 -2.39 11.81 2.28
N GLU A 69 -3.36 10.91 2.49
CA GLU A 69 -4.51 10.71 1.58
C GLU A 69 -4.09 10.48 0.12
N MET A 70 -2.99 9.74 -0.08
CA MET A 70 -2.39 9.55 -1.39
C MET A 70 -2.36 8.08 -1.80
N ALA A 71 -2.76 7.80 -3.05
CA ALA A 71 -2.55 6.53 -3.72
C ALA A 71 -1.53 6.72 -4.85
N ILE A 72 -0.53 5.83 -4.89
CA ILE A 72 0.46 5.78 -5.96
C ILE A 72 0.33 4.42 -6.62
N ILE A 73 0.15 4.40 -7.95
CA ILE A 73 -0.02 3.18 -8.72
C ILE A 73 0.92 3.23 -9.92
N PHE A 74 1.70 2.17 -10.08
CA PHE A 74 2.64 2.02 -11.18
C PHE A 74 2.39 0.70 -11.90
N CYS A 75 2.04 0.76 -13.17
CA CYS A 75 1.70 -0.41 -13.98
C CYS A 75 2.67 -0.57 -15.15
N THR A 76 3.20 -1.77 -15.32
CA THR A 76 4.06 -2.16 -16.44
C THR A 76 3.68 -3.54 -16.97
N GLN A 77 4.39 -3.98 -18.02
CA GLN A 77 4.31 -5.33 -18.58
C GLN A 77 5.69 -6.01 -18.57
N LEU A 78 6.56 -5.62 -17.62
CA LEU A 78 7.92 -6.12 -17.54
C LEU A 78 8.02 -7.39 -16.69
N MET A 79 8.42 -8.49 -17.32
CA MET A 79 8.69 -9.76 -16.65
C MET A 79 10.05 -10.33 -17.10
N PRO A 80 10.82 -10.97 -16.21
CA PRO A 80 10.57 -11.09 -14.76
C PRO A 80 10.57 -9.74 -14.03
N GLY A 81 10.06 -9.72 -12.79
CA GLY A 81 9.85 -8.48 -12.04
C GLY A 81 11.13 -7.68 -11.81
N ASP A 82 11.10 -6.42 -12.19
CA ASP A 82 12.09 -5.40 -11.85
C ASP A 82 11.36 -4.16 -11.34
N TYR A 83 11.51 -3.86 -10.06
CA TYR A 83 10.77 -2.81 -9.38
C TYR A 83 11.53 -1.48 -9.31
N THR A 84 12.70 -1.37 -9.95
CA THR A 84 13.55 -0.17 -9.92
C THR A 84 12.77 1.07 -10.37
N TYR A 85 12.06 0.99 -11.48
CA TYR A 85 11.29 2.12 -12.01
C TYR A 85 10.09 2.48 -11.13
N ALA A 86 9.42 1.48 -10.58
CA ALA A 86 8.32 1.71 -9.64
C ALA A 86 8.80 2.41 -8.38
N ASP A 87 9.95 2.00 -7.83
CA ASP A 87 10.51 2.59 -6.61
C ASP A 87 11.02 4.03 -6.86
N GLU A 88 11.60 4.31 -8.02
CA GLU A 88 11.95 5.68 -8.40
C GLU A 88 10.70 6.57 -8.58
N PHE A 89 9.67 6.05 -9.24
CA PHE A 89 8.39 6.76 -9.36
C PHE A 89 7.78 7.07 -7.99
N TYR A 90 7.81 6.10 -7.07
CA TYR A 90 7.34 6.30 -5.69
C TYR A 90 8.10 7.44 -4.98
N LYS A 91 9.44 7.46 -5.07
CA LYS A 91 10.26 8.54 -4.48
C LYS A 91 9.88 9.90 -5.03
N ILE A 92 9.72 10.01 -6.35
CA ILE A 92 9.33 11.26 -7.01
C ILE A 92 7.94 11.71 -6.55
N ALA A 93 6.96 10.82 -6.54
CA ALA A 93 5.60 11.12 -6.08
C ALA A 93 5.59 11.57 -4.62
N ARG A 94 6.34 10.88 -3.75
CA ARG A 94 6.48 11.25 -2.34
C ARG A 94 7.15 12.60 -2.14
N SER A 95 8.07 13.00 -3.01
CA SER A 95 8.74 14.30 -2.90
C SER A 95 7.79 15.49 -3.09
N ALA A 96 6.61 15.28 -3.64
CA ALA A 96 5.57 16.31 -3.75
C ALA A 96 4.84 16.58 -2.42
N LEU A 97 5.04 15.73 -1.41
CA LEU A 97 4.43 15.85 -0.08
C LEU A 97 5.33 16.68 0.84
N ASN A 98 5.37 17.94 0.68
CA ASN A 98 6.19 18.82 1.53
C ASN A 98 5.34 19.62 2.51
#